data_22dcccd94f28ac8716a5da7b14454831
#
_entry.id   22dcccd94f28ac8716a5da7b14454831
#
_cell.length_a   1.000
_cell.length_b   1.000
_cell.length_c   1.000
_cell.angle_alpha   90.00
_cell.angle_beta   90.00
_cell.angle_gamma   90.00
#
_symmetry.space_group_name_H-M   'P 1'
#
loop_
_entity.id
_entity.type
_entity.pdbx_description
1 polymer ?
#
loop_
_entity_poly.entity_id
_entity_poly.type
_entity_poly.pdbx_seq_one_letter_code
_entity_poly.pdbx_strand_id
1 'polypeptide(L)'
;MKKTILSFLILLTVSLSCDNNESIEVGPTYDRESLLENWYNQHINIGLSDFKNKVEMVGEMVDLLNNEKTLSSLTKLREEHLKAWKAWQKIEMFNIGKAEEIYYKEKMNIYPVNTARIEANVLSGSYDLANDANNYAAQGFPTLDYLLYGIGSTDEEILSKYTADNTYLNYLKAVSDEMTNNTEKVVNDWETYKNEFTSSTDNTATSAVNLMVNDFIFYYEKGFRANKFGIPGGVFSSTPLPEKVEDYYSRSNSRTLSLEAFDAIQAFYEGKNLSTGTSYSGASLKSIITELDTKEGNDNLGNKISDKLKAAREKIVILDQNFVDQIQSDNNTFLQTYDAIQEVVVLLKVDMLQFLSINVDYVDADGD
;
A
#
# COMPACT_ATOMS: atom_id res chain seq x y z
N MET A 1 -27.27 5.00 -90.54
CA MET A 1 -27.49 3.86 -89.64
C MET A 1 -26.16 3.49 -88.95
N LYS A 2 -25.93 3.97 -87.75
CA LYS A 2 -24.72 3.69 -86.99
C LYS A 2 -25.11 2.78 -85.85
N LYS A 3 -24.51 1.57 -85.79
CA LYS A 3 -24.68 0.62 -84.72
C LYS A 3 -23.69 0.97 -83.60
N THR A 4 -24.19 1.27 -82.43
CA THR A 4 -23.39 1.48 -81.19
C THR A 4 -23.30 0.15 -80.50
N ILE A 5 -22.06 -0.38 -80.34
CA ILE A 5 -21.72 -1.55 -79.53
C ILE A 5 -21.50 -1.07 -78.12
N LEU A 6 -22.32 -1.53 -77.18
CA LEU A 6 -22.16 -1.27 -75.74
C LEU A 6 -21.29 -2.39 -75.10
N SER A 7 -20.05 -2.05 -74.82
CA SER A 7 -19.15 -2.97 -74.08
C SER A 7 -19.45 -2.93 -72.59
N PHE A 8 -19.89 -4.03 -72.04
CA PHE A 8 -20.11 -4.23 -70.59
C PHE A 8 -18.78 -4.60 -69.94
N LEU A 9 -18.21 -3.66 -69.16
CA LEU A 9 -17.01 -3.89 -68.38
C LEU A 9 -17.40 -4.48 -67.03
N ILE A 10 -17.19 -5.77 -66.81
CA ILE A 10 -17.38 -6.43 -65.52
C ILE A 10 -16.18 -6.06 -64.64
N LEU A 11 -16.46 -5.22 -63.62
CA LEU A 11 -15.51 -4.88 -62.59
C LEU A 11 -15.49 -5.99 -61.53
N LEU A 12 -14.47 -6.84 -61.54
CA LEU A 12 -14.25 -7.88 -60.51
C LEU A 12 -13.67 -7.19 -59.28
N THR A 13 -14.49 -6.91 -58.28
CA THR A 13 -14.02 -6.46 -56.98
C THR A 13 -13.47 -7.64 -56.19
N VAL A 14 -12.16 -7.75 -56.14
CA VAL A 14 -11.46 -8.63 -55.20
C VAL A 14 -11.57 -7.98 -53.85
N SER A 15 -12.44 -8.49 -52.99
CA SER A 15 -12.47 -8.17 -51.56
C SER A 15 -11.26 -8.83 -50.93
N LEU A 16 -10.18 -8.06 -50.73
CA LEU A 16 -9.14 -8.40 -49.78
C LEU A 16 -9.77 -8.35 -48.39
N SER A 17 -10.14 -9.53 -47.86
CA SER A 17 -10.35 -9.73 -46.43
C SER A 17 -9.00 -9.53 -45.77
N CYS A 18 -8.78 -8.40 -45.12
CA CYS A 18 -7.77 -8.31 -44.10
C CYS A 18 -8.24 -9.19 -42.95
N ASP A 19 -7.69 -10.38 -42.84
CA ASP A 19 -7.63 -11.08 -41.56
C ASP A 19 -6.82 -10.16 -40.63
N ASN A 20 -7.51 -9.41 -39.80
CA ASN A 20 -6.94 -8.84 -38.58
C ASN A 20 -6.74 -10.02 -37.59
N ASN A 21 -5.76 -10.86 -37.87
CA ASN A 21 -5.07 -11.56 -36.80
C ASN A 21 -4.27 -10.47 -36.07
N GLU A 22 -4.89 -9.78 -35.11
CA GLU A 22 -4.15 -9.23 -34.02
C GLU A 22 -3.39 -10.42 -33.43
N SER A 23 -2.09 -10.46 -33.70
CA SER A 23 -1.18 -11.33 -32.98
C SER A 23 -1.36 -10.95 -31.52
N ILE A 24 -2.08 -11.79 -30.76
CA ILE A 24 -2.01 -11.73 -29.29
C ILE A 24 -0.51 -11.82 -29.02
N GLU A 25 0.10 -10.74 -28.58
CA GLU A 25 1.45 -10.77 -28.04
C GLU A 25 1.38 -11.72 -26.85
N VAL A 26 1.78 -12.96 -27.09
CA VAL A 26 1.91 -13.96 -26.04
C VAL A 26 3.13 -13.51 -25.24
N GLY A 27 2.89 -12.77 -24.17
CA GLY A 27 3.96 -12.38 -23.24
C GLY A 27 4.72 -13.60 -22.71
N PRO A 28 5.79 -13.40 -21.94
CA PRO A 28 6.62 -14.49 -21.44
C PRO A 28 5.79 -15.52 -20.69
N THR A 29 6.06 -16.79 -20.97
CA THR A 29 5.39 -17.90 -20.32
C THR A 29 6.06 -18.20 -18.98
N TYR A 30 5.33 -18.00 -17.89
CA TYR A 30 5.70 -18.40 -16.52
C TYR A 30 4.47 -18.87 -15.76
N ASP A 31 4.67 -19.52 -14.63
CA ASP A 31 3.60 -20.12 -13.82
C ASP A 31 2.84 -19.07 -13.03
N ARG A 32 1.84 -18.44 -13.68
CA ARG A 32 0.99 -17.38 -13.09
C ARG A 32 0.07 -17.93 -12.01
N GLU A 33 -0.46 -19.14 -12.17
CA GLU A 33 -1.34 -19.78 -11.19
C GLU A 33 -0.60 -20.00 -9.88
N SER A 34 0.58 -20.62 -9.90
CA SER A 34 1.42 -20.80 -8.71
C SER A 34 1.81 -19.46 -8.06
N LEU A 35 2.08 -18.43 -8.87
CA LEU A 35 2.39 -17.09 -8.35
C LEU A 35 1.20 -16.49 -7.58
N LEU A 36 0.00 -16.53 -8.16
CA LEU A 36 -1.23 -16.00 -7.56
C LEU A 36 -1.64 -16.77 -6.31
N GLU A 37 -1.53 -18.10 -6.33
CA GLU A 37 -1.77 -18.93 -5.15
C GLU A 37 -0.79 -18.63 -4.01
N ASN A 38 0.50 -18.44 -4.32
CA ASN A 38 1.50 -18.08 -3.34
C ASN A 38 1.24 -16.68 -2.77
N TRP A 39 0.92 -15.69 -3.60
CA TRP A 39 0.57 -14.35 -3.12
C TRP A 39 -0.63 -14.38 -2.17
N TYR A 40 -1.68 -15.13 -2.55
CA TYR A 40 -2.83 -15.27 -1.66
C TYR A 40 -2.47 -15.99 -0.36
N ASN A 41 -1.86 -17.18 -0.45
CA ASN A 41 -1.66 -18.04 0.71
C ASN A 41 -0.53 -17.56 1.64
N GLN A 42 0.52 -16.92 1.09
CA GLN A 42 1.73 -16.57 1.85
C GLN A 42 1.77 -15.11 2.29
N HIS A 43 0.93 -14.24 1.69
CA HIS A 43 0.92 -12.82 1.95
C HIS A 43 -0.48 -12.30 2.30
N ILE A 44 -1.43 -12.31 1.36
CA ILE A 44 -2.72 -11.63 1.51
C ILE A 44 -3.53 -12.22 2.65
N ASN A 45 -3.80 -13.52 2.61
CA ASN A 45 -4.62 -14.19 3.62
C ASN A 45 -4.01 -14.13 5.02
N ILE A 46 -2.70 -14.39 5.13
CA ILE A 46 -1.98 -14.33 6.41
C ILE A 46 -1.99 -12.88 6.95
N GLY A 47 -1.68 -11.91 6.09
CA GLY A 47 -1.60 -10.51 6.48
C GLY A 47 -2.94 -9.94 6.91
N LEU A 48 -4.00 -10.18 6.13
CA LEU A 48 -5.35 -9.71 6.44
C LEU A 48 -5.91 -10.37 7.70
N SER A 49 -5.67 -11.68 7.91
CA SER A 49 -6.11 -12.38 9.12
C SER A 49 -5.40 -11.86 10.37
N ASP A 50 -4.08 -11.63 10.31
CA ASP A 50 -3.31 -11.06 11.41
C ASP A 50 -3.76 -9.63 11.71
N PHE A 51 -3.98 -8.82 10.67
CA PHE A 51 -4.43 -7.45 10.80
C PHE A 51 -5.84 -7.35 11.38
N LYS A 52 -6.78 -8.18 10.91
CA LYS A 52 -8.16 -8.23 11.46
C LYS A 52 -8.14 -8.43 12.97
N ASN A 53 -7.43 -9.44 13.46
CA ASN A 53 -7.32 -9.72 14.89
C ASN A 53 -6.76 -8.52 15.69
N LYS A 54 -5.81 -7.78 15.10
CA LYS A 54 -5.18 -6.64 15.77
C LYS A 54 -6.05 -5.39 15.77
N VAL A 55 -6.80 -5.12 14.69
CA VAL A 55 -7.71 -3.97 14.68
C VAL A 55 -8.91 -4.21 15.59
N GLU A 56 -9.40 -5.44 15.71
CA GLU A 56 -10.41 -5.82 16.68
C GLU A 56 -9.90 -5.58 18.12
N MET A 57 -8.66 -5.95 18.42
CA MET A 57 -8.03 -5.69 19.72
C MET A 57 -7.92 -4.20 20.04
N VAL A 58 -7.68 -3.33 19.03
CA VAL A 58 -7.76 -1.88 19.23
C VAL A 58 -9.14 -1.47 19.69
N GLY A 59 -10.21 -2.00 19.09
CA GLY A 59 -11.60 -1.75 19.50
C GLY A 59 -11.86 -2.17 20.96
N GLU A 60 -11.37 -3.34 21.37
CA GLU A 60 -11.49 -3.80 22.77
C GLU A 60 -10.77 -2.84 23.75
N MET A 61 -9.58 -2.34 23.36
CA MET A 61 -8.84 -1.40 24.21
C MET A 61 -9.47 -0.01 24.23
N VAL A 62 -10.14 0.42 23.16
CA VAL A 62 -10.97 1.64 23.17
C VAL A 62 -12.13 1.48 24.17
N ASP A 63 -12.82 0.36 24.17
CA ASP A 63 -13.88 0.09 25.14
C ASP A 63 -13.33 0.02 26.58
N LEU A 64 -12.14 -0.56 26.78
CA LEU A 64 -11.47 -0.57 28.08
C LEU A 64 -11.15 0.86 28.55
N LEU A 65 -10.58 1.72 27.68
CA LEU A 65 -10.30 3.12 28.00
C LEU A 65 -11.59 3.89 28.33
N ASN A 66 -12.67 3.65 27.58
CA ASN A 66 -13.96 4.28 27.85
C ASN A 66 -14.52 3.92 29.22
N ASN A 67 -14.32 2.67 29.67
CA ASN A 67 -14.80 2.20 30.96
C ASN A 67 -13.94 2.67 32.15
N GLU A 68 -12.61 2.63 32.00
CA GLU A 68 -11.66 2.88 33.08
C GLU A 68 -11.16 4.32 33.16
N LYS A 69 -10.91 4.95 32.01
CA LYS A 69 -10.35 6.31 31.85
C LYS A 69 -9.08 6.52 32.68
N THR A 70 -8.19 5.55 32.67
CA THR A 70 -6.94 5.53 33.42
C THR A 70 -5.71 5.59 32.53
N LEU A 71 -4.56 5.98 33.08
CA LEU A 71 -3.28 5.92 32.39
C LEU A 71 -2.96 4.48 31.92
N SER A 72 -3.30 3.47 32.74
CA SER A 72 -3.09 2.07 32.39
C SER A 72 -3.88 1.65 31.14
N SER A 73 -5.17 2.02 31.05
CA SER A 73 -5.97 1.70 29.86
C SER A 73 -5.55 2.49 28.62
N LEU A 74 -5.12 3.76 28.77
CA LEU A 74 -4.53 4.55 27.69
C LEU A 74 -3.24 3.92 27.16
N THR A 75 -2.35 3.47 28.06
CA THR A 75 -1.10 2.80 27.67
C THR A 75 -1.36 1.50 26.92
N LYS A 76 -2.28 0.66 27.38
CA LYS A 76 -2.68 -0.57 26.69
C LYS A 76 -3.23 -0.29 25.28
N LEU A 77 -4.07 0.72 25.15
CA LEU A 77 -4.59 1.11 23.83
C LEU A 77 -3.47 1.57 22.88
N ARG A 78 -2.51 2.36 23.36
CA ARG A 78 -1.34 2.77 22.57
C ARG A 78 -0.50 1.57 22.11
N GLU A 79 -0.32 0.57 22.95
CA GLU A 79 0.39 -0.66 22.62
C GLU A 79 -0.32 -1.45 21.51
N GLU A 80 -1.63 -1.65 21.62
CA GLU A 80 -2.41 -2.38 20.60
C GLU A 80 -2.56 -1.57 19.31
N HIS A 81 -2.70 -0.24 19.38
CA HIS A 81 -2.65 0.65 18.23
C HIS A 81 -1.35 0.47 17.44
N LEU A 82 -0.19 0.48 18.11
CA LEU A 82 1.09 0.25 17.44
C LEU A 82 1.17 -1.14 16.80
N LYS A 83 0.70 -2.19 17.50
CA LYS A 83 0.70 -3.56 16.94
C LYS A 83 -0.19 -3.66 15.69
N ALA A 84 -1.35 -3.04 15.71
CA ALA A 84 -2.24 -3.00 14.55
C ALA A 84 -1.64 -2.17 13.40
N TRP A 85 -1.01 -1.03 13.70
CA TRP A 85 -0.36 -0.19 12.69
C TRP A 85 0.81 -0.88 12.02
N LYS A 86 1.60 -1.64 12.77
CA LYS A 86 2.67 -2.52 12.23
C LYS A 86 2.11 -3.61 11.31
N ALA A 87 0.97 -4.21 11.66
CA ALA A 87 0.32 -5.20 10.81
C ALA A 87 -0.26 -4.56 9.53
N TRP A 88 -0.81 -3.35 9.62
CA TRP A 88 -1.25 -2.55 8.48
C TRP A 88 -0.11 -2.32 7.47
N GLN A 89 1.09 -1.96 7.93
CA GLN A 89 2.25 -1.75 7.08
C GLN A 89 2.56 -2.94 6.16
N LYS A 90 2.20 -4.15 6.59
CA LYS A 90 2.46 -5.38 5.84
C LYS A 90 1.45 -5.65 4.73
N ILE A 91 0.27 -5.03 4.81
CA ILE A 91 -0.85 -5.30 3.88
C ILE A 91 -1.26 -4.07 3.05
N GLU A 92 -0.78 -2.88 3.39
CA GLU A 92 -1.14 -1.63 2.71
C GLU A 92 -0.89 -1.67 1.19
N MET A 93 0.05 -2.50 0.74
CA MET A 93 0.35 -2.71 -0.68
C MET A 93 -0.72 -3.52 -1.43
N PHE A 94 -1.66 -4.19 -0.77
CA PHE A 94 -2.67 -5.04 -1.41
C PHE A 94 -3.99 -4.27 -1.61
N ASN A 95 -3.97 -3.27 -2.50
CA ASN A 95 -5.12 -2.38 -2.72
C ASN A 95 -5.96 -2.80 -3.94
N ILE A 96 -6.31 -4.08 -4.03
CA ILE A 96 -7.10 -4.66 -5.12
C ILE A 96 -8.46 -5.17 -4.64
N GLY A 97 -9.40 -5.38 -5.58
CA GLY A 97 -10.74 -5.88 -5.27
C GLY A 97 -11.50 -4.96 -4.31
N LYS A 98 -12.07 -5.51 -3.24
CA LYS A 98 -12.84 -4.73 -2.27
C LYS A 98 -12.03 -3.62 -1.59
N ALA A 99 -10.73 -3.80 -1.40
CA ALA A 99 -9.88 -2.77 -0.80
C ALA A 99 -9.84 -1.49 -1.65
N GLU A 100 -9.70 -1.62 -2.97
CA GLU A 100 -9.76 -0.51 -3.91
C GLU A 100 -11.17 0.10 -3.97
N GLU A 101 -12.20 -0.74 -4.10
CA GLU A 101 -13.60 -0.31 -4.22
C GLU A 101 -14.06 0.59 -3.08
N ILE A 102 -13.65 0.29 -1.83
CA ILE A 102 -14.07 1.06 -0.64
C ILE A 102 -13.09 2.14 -0.22
N TYR A 103 -12.03 2.40 -1.00
CA TYR A 103 -10.95 3.34 -0.63
C TYR A 103 -10.30 2.97 0.71
N TYR A 104 -10.00 1.67 0.88
CA TYR A 104 -9.55 1.12 2.17
C TYR A 104 -8.26 1.76 2.65
N LYS A 105 -7.26 1.90 1.79
CA LYS A 105 -5.99 2.54 2.09
C LYS A 105 -6.17 3.99 2.53
N GLU A 106 -6.99 4.74 1.82
CA GLU A 106 -7.29 6.15 2.10
C GLU A 106 -8.02 6.33 3.44
N LYS A 107 -8.86 5.38 3.82
CA LYS A 107 -9.55 5.40 5.12
C LYS A 107 -8.67 4.97 6.28
N MET A 108 -7.63 4.18 6.02
CA MET A 108 -6.80 3.60 7.08
C MET A 108 -5.57 4.42 7.39
N ASN A 109 -4.92 5.09 6.40
CA ASN A 109 -3.57 5.60 6.61
C ASN A 109 -3.23 6.88 5.81
N ILE A 110 -4.10 7.90 5.85
CA ILE A 110 -3.76 9.23 5.30
C ILE A 110 -3.07 10.09 6.37
N TYR A 111 -1.90 10.58 6.04
CA TYR A 111 -1.16 11.58 6.83
C TYR A 111 -0.57 12.69 5.96
N PRO A 112 -0.44 13.92 6.48
CA PRO A 112 -0.85 14.34 7.83
C PRO A 112 -2.37 14.35 8.00
N VAL A 113 -2.82 14.13 9.22
CA VAL A 113 -4.24 14.24 9.55
C VAL A 113 -4.75 15.69 9.45
N ASN A 114 -6.02 15.83 9.17
CA ASN A 114 -6.72 17.12 9.25
C ASN A 114 -7.26 17.34 10.68
N THR A 115 -6.42 17.88 11.57
CA THR A 115 -6.80 18.13 12.97
C THR A 115 -8.00 19.05 13.10
N ALA A 116 -8.13 20.06 12.24
CA ALA A 116 -9.30 20.94 12.26
C ALA A 116 -10.61 20.19 11.97
N ARG A 117 -10.57 19.20 11.06
CA ARG A 117 -11.71 18.34 10.76
C ARG A 117 -12.00 17.38 11.91
N ILE A 118 -10.97 16.80 12.52
CA ILE A 118 -11.12 15.95 13.71
C ILE A 118 -11.81 16.72 14.84
N GLU A 119 -11.30 17.89 15.19
CA GLU A 119 -11.86 18.71 16.26
C GLU A 119 -13.31 19.16 15.96
N ALA A 120 -13.61 19.51 14.69
CA ALA A 120 -14.98 19.82 14.28
C ALA A 120 -15.92 18.61 14.43
N ASN A 121 -15.47 17.41 14.07
CA ASN A 121 -16.23 16.18 14.23
C ASN A 121 -16.48 15.87 15.72
N VAL A 122 -15.44 15.97 16.55
CA VAL A 122 -15.53 15.79 18.01
C VAL A 122 -16.56 16.76 18.61
N LEU A 123 -16.49 18.03 18.24
CA LEU A 123 -17.38 19.07 18.78
C LEU A 123 -18.83 18.89 18.32
N SER A 124 -19.05 18.54 17.06
CA SER A 124 -20.39 18.41 16.50
C SER A 124 -21.10 17.14 16.95
N GLY A 125 -20.33 16.05 17.18
CA GLY A 125 -20.86 14.70 17.39
C GLY A 125 -21.62 14.13 16.20
N SER A 126 -21.50 14.77 15.01
CA SER A 126 -22.18 14.37 13.77
C SER A 126 -21.18 14.31 12.63
N TYR A 127 -20.91 13.10 12.15
CA TYR A 127 -19.92 12.81 11.09
C TYR A 127 -20.29 11.52 10.38
N ASP A 128 -19.94 11.43 9.09
CA ASP A 128 -20.04 10.20 8.29
C ASP A 128 -18.62 9.79 7.89
N LEU A 129 -18.04 8.83 8.61
CA LEU A 129 -16.70 8.29 8.31
C LEU A 129 -16.75 7.30 7.14
N ALA A 130 -17.90 6.67 6.92
CA ALA A 130 -18.06 5.64 5.90
C ALA A 130 -18.14 6.22 4.47
N ASN A 131 -18.88 7.34 4.28
CA ASN A 131 -19.25 7.79 2.94
C ASN A 131 -18.77 9.22 2.61
N ASP A 132 -18.36 10.04 3.58
CA ASP A 132 -17.86 11.39 3.32
C ASP A 132 -16.34 11.40 3.15
N ALA A 133 -15.86 11.53 1.90
CA ALA A 133 -14.45 11.59 1.57
C ALA A 133 -13.68 12.73 2.27
N ASN A 134 -14.38 13.80 2.73
CA ASN A 134 -13.74 14.85 3.53
C ASN A 134 -13.26 14.33 4.90
N ASN A 135 -13.69 13.17 5.34
CA ASN A 135 -13.24 12.51 6.56
C ASN A 135 -12.07 11.55 6.37
N TYR A 136 -11.56 11.31 5.14
CA TYR A 136 -10.44 10.37 4.94
C TYR A 136 -9.19 10.78 5.74
N ALA A 137 -8.84 12.07 5.78
CA ALA A 137 -7.75 12.57 6.62
C ALA A 137 -8.16 12.85 8.09
N ALA A 138 -9.31 12.33 8.53
CA ALA A 138 -9.82 12.47 9.90
C ALA A 138 -10.22 11.09 10.47
N GLN A 139 -9.71 9.99 9.91
CA GLN A 139 -9.92 8.63 10.38
C GLN A 139 -8.65 7.78 10.19
N GLY A 140 -8.68 6.52 10.61
CA GLY A 140 -7.56 5.60 10.46
C GLY A 140 -6.45 5.79 11.50
N PHE A 141 -5.31 5.14 11.26
CA PHE A 141 -4.18 5.09 12.19
C PHE A 141 -3.61 6.45 12.57
N PRO A 142 -3.37 7.39 11.62
CA PRO A 142 -2.83 8.70 11.99
C PRO A 142 -3.81 9.54 12.82
N THR A 143 -5.12 9.33 12.65
CA THR A 143 -6.13 9.98 13.53
C THR A 143 -6.12 9.37 14.92
N LEU A 144 -5.96 8.05 15.06
CA LEU A 144 -5.74 7.44 16.37
C LEU A 144 -4.44 7.96 17.01
N ASP A 145 -3.35 8.10 16.25
CA ASP A 145 -2.09 8.69 16.74
C ASP A 145 -2.34 10.11 17.31
N TYR A 146 -3.07 10.97 16.58
CA TYR A 146 -3.46 12.29 17.08
C TYR A 146 -4.30 12.21 18.37
N LEU A 147 -5.33 11.38 18.39
CA LEU A 147 -6.22 11.26 19.56
C LEU A 147 -5.49 10.69 20.79
N LEU A 148 -4.52 9.79 20.59
CA LEU A 148 -3.77 9.14 21.67
C LEU A 148 -2.59 9.95 22.20
N TYR A 149 -2.02 10.86 21.39
CA TYR A 149 -0.78 11.58 21.74
C TYR A 149 -0.83 13.08 21.47
N GLY A 150 -1.73 13.59 20.61
CA GLY A 150 -1.70 14.96 20.11
C GLY A 150 -2.75 15.90 20.71
N ILE A 151 -3.75 15.40 21.46
CA ILE A 151 -4.82 16.24 22.03
C ILE A 151 -4.46 16.91 23.38
N GLY A 152 -3.29 16.62 23.92
CA GLY A 152 -2.72 17.21 25.12
C GLY A 152 -1.20 17.12 25.10
N SER A 153 -0.52 17.91 25.94
CA SER A 153 0.94 17.92 26.04
C SER A 153 1.48 16.88 27.03
N THR A 154 0.62 16.36 27.91
CA THR A 154 0.94 15.31 28.90
C THR A 154 -0.17 14.25 28.90
N ASP A 155 0.12 13.10 29.46
CA ASP A 155 -0.87 12.02 29.60
C ASP A 155 -2.05 12.43 30.49
N GLU A 156 -1.81 13.24 31.50
CA GLU A 156 -2.86 13.81 32.36
C GLU A 156 -3.79 14.76 31.56
N GLU A 157 -3.24 15.59 30.69
CA GLU A 157 -4.04 16.46 29.82
C GLU A 157 -4.88 15.64 28.82
N ILE A 158 -4.30 14.60 28.21
CA ILE A 158 -5.01 13.69 27.31
C ILE A 158 -6.14 12.98 28.05
N LEU A 159 -5.88 12.40 29.23
CA LEU A 159 -6.89 11.79 30.06
C LEU A 159 -7.98 12.77 30.52
N SER A 160 -7.61 14.03 30.79
CA SER A 160 -8.59 15.05 31.15
C SER A 160 -9.60 15.33 30.02
N LYS A 161 -9.18 15.25 28.75
CA LYS A 161 -10.08 15.34 27.59
C LYS A 161 -11.10 14.18 27.57
N TYR A 162 -10.64 12.98 27.88
CA TYR A 162 -11.50 11.80 27.93
C TYR A 162 -12.42 11.73 29.16
N THR A 163 -12.08 12.47 30.23
CA THR A 163 -12.89 12.51 31.46
C THR A 163 -13.83 13.71 31.53
N ALA A 164 -13.54 14.80 30.80
CA ALA A 164 -14.35 16.02 30.82
C ALA A 164 -15.78 15.80 30.29
N ASP A 165 -15.84 15.13 29.14
CA ASP A 165 -17.08 14.64 28.53
C ASP A 165 -16.72 13.42 27.62
N ASN A 166 -17.72 12.85 26.96
CA ASN A 166 -17.49 11.67 26.14
C ASN A 166 -17.22 12.00 24.66
N THR A 167 -17.07 13.26 24.27
CA THR A 167 -17.00 13.64 22.84
C THR A 167 -15.76 13.03 22.16
N TYR A 168 -14.59 13.13 22.77
CA TYR A 168 -13.36 12.53 22.26
C TYR A 168 -13.43 10.99 22.27
N LEU A 169 -13.99 10.37 23.32
CA LEU A 169 -14.16 8.92 23.39
C LEU A 169 -15.14 8.40 22.35
N ASN A 170 -16.24 9.11 22.11
CA ASN A 170 -17.19 8.75 21.08
C ASN A 170 -16.56 8.79 19.68
N TYR A 171 -15.72 9.80 19.42
CA TYR A 171 -15.03 9.90 18.15
C TYR A 171 -13.93 8.83 18.01
N LEU A 172 -13.13 8.62 19.04
CA LEU A 172 -12.13 7.54 19.11
C LEU A 172 -12.77 6.17 18.80
N LYS A 173 -13.93 5.89 19.42
CA LYS A 173 -14.68 4.66 19.19
C LYS A 173 -15.20 4.59 17.75
N ALA A 174 -15.78 5.65 17.23
CA ALA A 174 -16.30 5.65 15.86
C ALA A 174 -15.19 5.41 14.81
N VAL A 175 -14.00 5.99 14.99
CA VAL A 175 -12.84 5.75 14.13
C VAL A 175 -12.41 4.28 14.21
N SER A 176 -12.29 3.73 15.41
CA SER A 176 -11.91 2.32 15.60
C SER A 176 -12.96 1.36 15.03
N ASP A 177 -14.25 1.62 15.23
CA ASP A 177 -15.33 0.81 14.69
C ASP A 177 -15.32 0.83 13.16
N GLU A 178 -15.09 2.01 12.52
CA GLU A 178 -15.03 2.10 11.06
C GLU A 178 -13.80 1.38 10.49
N MET A 179 -12.65 1.41 11.18
CA MET A 179 -11.46 0.63 10.81
C MET A 179 -11.76 -0.87 10.82
N THR A 180 -12.43 -1.35 11.86
CA THR A 180 -12.86 -2.76 11.98
C THR A 180 -13.85 -3.13 10.89
N ASN A 181 -14.90 -2.33 10.68
CA ASN A 181 -15.92 -2.57 9.67
C ASN A 181 -15.34 -2.64 8.24
N ASN A 182 -14.41 -1.74 7.89
CA ASN A 182 -13.77 -1.76 6.59
C ASN A 182 -12.86 -2.99 6.43
N THR A 183 -12.15 -3.37 7.49
CA THR A 183 -11.32 -4.58 7.51
C THR A 183 -12.16 -5.84 7.29
N GLU A 184 -13.28 -5.95 7.97
CA GLU A 184 -14.22 -7.07 7.81
C GLU A 184 -14.77 -7.16 6.38
N LYS A 185 -15.13 -6.03 5.76
CA LYS A 185 -15.58 -6.01 4.35
C LYS A 185 -14.50 -6.57 3.41
N VAL A 186 -13.24 -6.17 3.59
CA VAL A 186 -12.13 -6.64 2.76
C VAL A 186 -11.85 -8.12 3.00
N VAL A 187 -11.78 -8.56 4.26
CA VAL A 187 -11.51 -9.97 4.61
C VAL A 187 -12.62 -10.89 4.09
N ASN A 188 -13.89 -10.52 4.29
CA ASN A 188 -15.03 -11.33 3.84
C ASN A 188 -15.12 -11.41 2.30
N ASP A 189 -14.75 -10.35 1.58
CA ASP A 189 -14.72 -10.37 0.11
C ASP A 189 -13.68 -11.38 -0.40
N TRP A 190 -12.52 -11.46 0.23
CA TRP A 190 -11.49 -12.41 -0.14
C TRP A 190 -11.91 -13.90 0.00
N GLU A 191 -12.93 -14.23 0.79
CA GLU A 191 -13.47 -15.60 0.87
C GLU A 191 -13.99 -16.08 -0.49
N THR A 192 -14.54 -15.16 -1.29
CA THR A 192 -15.08 -15.44 -2.64
C THR A 192 -14.15 -15.00 -3.76
N TYR A 193 -13.57 -13.81 -3.66
CA TYR A 193 -12.68 -13.21 -4.65
C TYR A 193 -11.40 -14.03 -4.88
N LYS A 194 -10.92 -14.78 -3.88
CA LYS A 194 -9.78 -15.68 -4.00
C LYS A 194 -9.83 -16.54 -5.27
N ASN A 195 -10.97 -17.18 -5.56
CA ASN A 195 -11.08 -18.10 -6.70
C ASN A 195 -10.96 -17.37 -8.04
N GLU A 196 -11.55 -16.19 -8.17
CA GLU A 196 -11.40 -15.31 -9.33
C GLU A 196 -9.95 -14.86 -9.47
N PHE A 197 -9.35 -14.39 -8.39
CA PHE A 197 -7.95 -13.94 -8.34
C PHE A 197 -6.98 -15.02 -8.79
N THR A 198 -7.03 -16.23 -8.19
CA THR A 198 -6.09 -17.31 -8.50
C THR A 198 -6.28 -17.92 -9.89
N SER A 199 -7.48 -17.86 -10.46
CA SER A 199 -7.76 -18.32 -11.83
C SER A 199 -7.48 -17.29 -12.93
N SER A 200 -7.20 -16.02 -12.57
CA SER A 200 -6.96 -14.92 -13.51
C SER A 200 -5.52 -14.96 -14.05
N THR A 201 -5.20 -15.97 -14.85
CA THR A 201 -3.84 -16.27 -15.33
C THR A 201 -3.46 -15.64 -16.67
N ASP A 202 -4.38 -14.93 -17.31
CA ASP A 202 -4.14 -14.23 -18.58
C ASP A 202 -3.10 -13.10 -18.43
N ASN A 203 -2.56 -12.63 -19.56
CA ASN A 203 -1.70 -11.44 -19.61
C ASN A 203 -2.46 -10.24 -20.21
N THR A 204 -3.46 -9.76 -19.51
CA THR A 204 -4.23 -8.58 -19.89
C THR A 204 -4.12 -7.51 -18.81
N ALA A 205 -4.41 -6.25 -19.15
CA ALA A 205 -4.34 -5.15 -18.19
C ALA A 205 -5.21 -5.37 -16.94
N THR A 206 -6.27 -6.16 -17.03
CA THR A 206 -7.21 -6.45 -15.94
C THR A 206 -6.98 -7.79 -15.26
N SER A 207 -5.97 -8.57 -15.68
CA SER A 207 -5.65 -9.85 -15.02
C SER A 207 -4.95 -9.65 -13.68
N ALA A 208 -5.14 -10.58 -12.77
CA ALA A 208 -4.72 -10.46 -11.37
C ALA A 208 -3.21 -10.21 -11.21
N VAL A 209 -2.36 -10.83 -12.05
CA VAL A 209 -0.91 -10.58 -11.99
C VAL A 209 -0.59 -9.13 -12.35
N ASN A 210 -1.21 -8.60 -13.42
CA ASN A 210 -0.95 -7.26 -13.90
C ASN A 210 -1.42 -6.20 -12.88
N LEU A 211 -2.63 -6.38 -12.33
CA LEU A 211 -3.16 -5.51 -11.27
C LEU A 211 -2.27 -5.52 -10.03
N MET A 212 -1.91 -6.71 -9.53
CA MET A 212 -1.09 -6.84 -8.32
C MET A 212 0.32 -6.28 -8.49
N VAL A 213 0.95 -6.49 -9.64
CA VAL A 213 2.30 -5.95 -9.91
C VAL A 213 2.27 -4.42 -10.01
N ASN A 214 1.26 -3.86 -10.68
CA ASN A 214 1.08 -2.41 -10.76
C ASN A 214 0.83 -1.80 -9.37
N ASP A 215 -0.05 -2.41 -8.58
CA ASP A 215 -0.36 -1.94 -7.21
C ASP A 215 0.87 -2.03 -6.29
N PHE A 216 1.65 -3.10 -6.39
CA PHE A 216 2.93 -3.26 -5.69
C PHE A 216 3.93 -2.15 -6.04
N ILE A 217 4.11 -1.84 -7.34
CA ILE A 217 5.04 -0.80 -7.78
C ILE A 217 4.52 0.59 -7.38
N PHE A 218 3.21 0.84 -7.56
CA PHE A 218 2.57 2.09 -7.11
C PHE A 218 2.77 2.30 -5.61
N TYR A 219 2.54 1.27 -4.80
CA TYR A 219 2.79 1.36 -3.36
C TYR A 219 4.25 1.65 -3.05
N TYR A 220 5.19 0.92 -3.69
CA TYR A 220 6.62 1.16 -3.51
C TYR A 220 7.01 2.61 -3.83
N GLU A 221 6.54 3.13 -4.96
CA GLU A 221 6.88 4.46 -5.45
C GLU A 221 6.18 5.57 -4.66
N LYS A 222 4.86 5.48 -4.49
CA LYS A 222 4.04 6.55 -3.90
C LYS A 222 3.81 6.34 -2.40
N GLY A 223 3.31 5.18 -2.00
CA GLY A 223 3.00 4.87 -0.60
C GLY A 223 4.24 4.79 0.28
N PHE A 224 5.28 4.15 -0.20
CA PHE A 224 6.51 3.96 0.56
C PHE A 224 7.54 5.08 0.32
N ARG A 225 8.11 5.16 -0.89
CA ARG A 225 9.19 6.11 -1.20
C ARG A 225 8.78 7.56 -1.00
N ALA A 226 7.70 7.98 -1.68
CA ALA A 226 7.29 9.38 -1.65
C ALA A 226 6.69 9.79 -0.30
N ASN A 227 5.71 9.03 0.20
CA ASN A 227 4.98 9.43 1.41
C ASN A 227 5.83 9.32 2.67
N LYS A 228 6.58 8.21 2.86
CA LYS A 228 7.36 8.02 4.10
C LYS A 228 8.67 8.79 4.13
N PHE A 229 9.28 9.08 2.97
CA PHE A 229 10.62 9.69 2.90
C PHE A 229 10.64 10.97 2.06
N GLY A 230 10.13 10.94 0.83
CA GLY A 230 10.28 12.06 -0.11
C GLY A 230 9.60 13.34 0.34
N ILE A 231 8.33 13.26 0.72
CA ILE A 231 7.54 14.41 1.18
C ILE A 231 8.09 14.96 2.50
N PRO A 232 8.28 14.16 3.58
CA PRO A 232 8.83 14.67 4.83
C PRO A 232 10.25 15.23 4.68
N GLY A 233 11.10 14.57 3.87
CA GLY A 233 12.47 15.01 3.62
C GLY A 233 12.59 16.27 2.76
N GLY A 234 11.50 16.70 2.11
CA GLY A 234 11.49 17.91 1.29
C GLY A 234 11.93 17.68 -0.16
N VAL A 235 11.92 16.45 -0.68
CA VAL A 235 12.31 16.16 -2.08
C VAL A 235 11.41 16.88 -3.08
N PHE A 236 10.12 16.99 -2.78
CA PHE A 236 9.10 17.62 -3.64
C PHE A 236 8.77 19.06 -3.23
N SER A 237 9.54 19.64 -2.32
CA SER A 237 9.36 21.00 -1.81
C SER A 237 10.72 21.68 -1.60
N SER A 238 10.72 23.00 -1.42
CA SER A 238 11.97 23.76 -1.18
C SER A 238 12.57 23.55 0.22
N THR A 239 11.81 22.96 1.14
CA THR A 239 12.21 22.74 2.53
C THR A 239 11.67 21.40 3.05
N PRO A 240 12.35 20.78 4.04
CA PRO A 240 11.81 19.62 4.73
C PRO A 240 10.46 19.92 5.40
N LEU A 241 9.61 18.90 5.47
CA LEU A 241 8.25 18.95 6.02
C LEU A 241 8.06 17.87 7.11
N PRO A 242 8.74 18.00 8.27
CA PRO A 242 8.72 16.96 9.30
C PRO A 242 7.33 16.68 9.87
N GLU A 243 6.39 17.65 9.75
CA GLU A 243 4.97 17.46 10.12
C GLU A 243 4.21 16.51 9.18
N LYS A 244 4.84 16.04 8.11
CA LYS A 244 4.30 15.04 7.17
C LYS A 244 4.78 13.61 7.49
N VAL A 245 5.49 13.42 8.58
CA VAL A 245 5.89 12.09 9.06
C VAL A 245 4.66 11.30 9.53
N GLU A 246 4.62 10.01 9.24
CA GLU A 246 3.46 9.13 9.45
C GLU A 246 2.98 9.08 10.91
N ASP A 247 3.90 8.89 11.89
CA ASP A 247 3.62 8.84 13.33
C ASP A 247 3.98 10.18 14.03
N TYR A 248 3.52 11.28 13.46
CA TYR A 248 3.92 12.63 13.86
C TYR A 248 3.64 12.97 15.33
N TYR A 249 2.60 12.42 15.95
CA TYR A 249 2.22 12.74 17.33
C TYR A 249 2.91 11.85 18.34
N SER A 250 2.99 10.55 18.13
CA SER A 250 3.74 9.63 19.00
C SER A 250 5.24 9.81 18.91
N ARG A 251 5.77 10.12 17.72
CA ARG A 251 7.20 10.35 17.43
C ARG A 251 8.13 9.22 17.86
N SER A 252 7.62 8.01 17.98
CA SER A 252 8.37 6.93 18.59
C SER A 252 8.58 5.73 17.67
N ASN A 253 7.93 5.72 16.48
CA ASN A 253 7.76 4.50 15.71
C ASN A 253 8.06 4.64 14.21
N SER A 254 8.45 5.83 13.71
CA SER A 254 8.61 6.09 12.27
C SER A 254 9.51 5.06 11.58
N ARG A 255 10.71 4.82 12.13
CA ARG A 255 11.61 3.79 11.59
C ARG A 255 11.03 2.39 11.69
N THR A 256 10.39 2.05 12.80
CA THR A 256 9.75 0.73 12.99
C THR A 256 8.67 0.50 11.95
N LEU A 257 7.74 1.44 11.75
CA LEU A 257 6.69 1.34 10.73
C LEU A 257 7.28 1.23 9.32
N SER A 258 8.30 2.02 9.01
CA SER A 258 8.98 1.97 7.72
C SER A 258 9.69 0.63 7.49
N LEU A 259 10.30 0.01 8.51
CA LEU A 259 10.92 -1.30 8.39
C LEU A 259 9.89 -2.42 8.23
N GLU A 260 8.75 -2.39 8.93
CA GLU A 260 7.68 -3.38 8.75
C GLU A 260 7.11 -3.33 7.31
N ALA A 261 6.92 -2.14 6.77
CA ALA A 261 6.51 -1.96 5.37
C ALA A 261 7.58 -2.48 4.39
N PHE A 262 8.83 -2.12 4.61
CA PHE A 262 9.92 -2.50 3.72
C PHE A 262 10.19 -4.01 3.75
N ASP A 263 10.15 -4.62 4.93
CA ASP A 263 10.32 -6.07 5.09
C ASP A 263 9.19 -6.85 4.40
N ALA A 264 7.95 -6.32 4.40
CA ALA A 264 6.84 -6.90 3.66
C ALA A 264 7.03 -6.76 2.13
N ILE A 265 7.49 -5.60 1.64
CA ILE A 265 7.86 -5.38 0.24
C ILE A 265 8.92 -6.38 -0.20
N GLN A 266 9.98 -6.53 0.57
CA GLN A 266 11.07 -7.45 0.26
C GLN A 266 10.60 -8.92 0.30
N ALA A 267 9.78 -9.28 1.30
CA ALA A 267 9.22 -10.62 1.40
C ALA A 267 8.33 -10.98 0.19
N PHE A 268 7.49 -10.05 -0.25
CA PHE A 268 6.62 -10.21 -1.42
C PHE A 268 7.43 -10.42 -2.70
N TYR A 269 8.46 -9.61 -2.92
CA TYR A 269 9.34 -9.75 -4.09
C TYR A 269 10.13 -11.06 -4.05
N GLU A 270 10.76 -11.40 -2.91
CA GLU A 270 11.69 -12.52 -2.79
C GLU A 270 11.03 -13.90 -2.63
N GLY A 271 9.71 -13.96 -2.43
CA GLY A 271 9.01 -15.23 -2.17
C GLY A 271 9.24 -15.74 -0.75
N LYS A 272 9.05 -14.88 0.25
CA LYS A 272 9.12 -15.22 1.68
C LYS A 272 7.74 -15.10 2.31
N ASN A 273 7.40 -16.06 3.17
CA ASN A 273 6.16 -16.01 3.93
C ASN A 273 6.11 -14.76 4.83
N LEU A 274 5.02 -14.03 4.78
CA LEU A 274 4.86 -12.73 5.44
C LEU A 274 4.98 -12.79 6.97
N SER A 275 4.60 -13.91 7.58
CA SER A 275 4.64 -14.09 9.03
C SER A 275 5.98 -14.63 9.53
N THR A 276 6.55 -15.62 8.82
CA THR A 276 7.75 -16.34 9.29
C THR A 276 9.05 -15.82 8.68
N GLY A 277 8.98 -15.08 7.57
CA GLY A 277 10.14 -14.64 6.80
C GLY A 277 10.89 -15.76 6.08
N THR A 278 10.37 -17.00 6.12
CA THR A 278 11.00 -18.15 5.47
C THR A 278 10.60 -18.21 4.00
N SER A 279 11.54 -18.59 3.12
CA SER A 279 11.24 -18.78 1.70
C SER A 279 10.23 -19.92 1.53
N TYR A 280 9.24 -19.71 0.66
CA TYR A 280 8.29 -20.75 0.26
C TYR A 280 8.69 -21.38 -1.07
N SER A 281 8.12 -22.53 -1.38
CA SER A 281 8.28 -23.19 -2.68
C SER A 281 7.33 -22.61 -3.71
N GLY A 282 7.70 -22.73 -5.01
CA GLY A 282 6.89 -22.25 -6.13
C GLY A 282 7.28 -20.86 -6.62
N ALA A 283 6.40 -20.27 -7.42
CA ALA A 283 6.67 -19.01 -8.10
C ALA A 283 6.66 -17.79 -7.16
N SER A 284 7.62 -16.88 -7.37
CA SER A 284 7.71 -15.55 -6.79
C SER A 284 8.17 -14.57 -7.87
N LEU A 285 8.03 -13.26 -7.67
CA LEU A 285 8.55 -12.28 -8.62
C LEU A 285 10.04 -12.51 -8.89
N LYS A 286 10.84 -12.66 -7.84
CA LYS A 286 12.27 -12.93 -7.98
C LYS A 286 12.57 -14.22 -8.78
N SER A 287 11.88 -15.32 -8.48
CA SER A 287 12.15 -16.59 -9.17
C SER A 287 11.78 -16.51 -10.66
N ILE A 288 10.65 -15.89 -10.98
CA ILE A 288 10.20 -15.67 -12.36
C ILE A 288 11.17 -14.78 -13.12
N ILE A 289 11.54 -13.62 -12.56
CA ILE A 289 12.49 -12.71 -13.20
C ILE A 289 13.84 -13.40 -13.41
N THR A 290 14.32 -14.17 -12.43
CA THR A 290 15.58 -14.93 -12.57
C THR A 290 15.50 -15.98 -13.67
N GLU A 291 14.36 -16.69 -13.81
CA GLU A 291 14.16 -17.67 -14.86
C GLU A 291 14.11 -17.02 -16.26
N LEU A 292 13.35 -15.93 -16.41
CA LEU A 292 13.23 -15.22 -17.68
C LEU A 292 14.57 -14.62 -18.11
N ASP A 293 15.28 -13.97 -17.19
CA ASP A 293 16.59 -13.36 -17.39
C ASP A 293 17.64 -14.41 -17.87
N THR A 294 17.63 -15.60 -17.26
CA THR A 294 18.49 -16.72 -17.67
C THR A 294 18.17 -17.20 -19.08
N LYS A 295 16.90 -17.22 -19.48
CA LYS A 295 16.47 -17.63 -20.84
C LYS A 295 16.95 -16.65 -21.91
N GLU A 296 17.06 -15.35 -21.58
CA GLU A 296 17.55 -14.31 -22.47
C GLU A 296 19.09 -14.18 -22.50
N GLY A 297 19.79 -14.89 -21.61
CA GLY A 297 21.26 -14.86 -21.52
C GLY A 297 21.81 -13.59 -20.88
N ASN A 298 21.02 -12.88 -20.06
CA ASN A 298 21.37 -11.65 -19.37
C ASN A 298 21.84 -11.86 -17.93
N ASP A 299 22.29 -10.80 -17.28
CA ASP A 299 22.95 -10.81 -15.96
C ASP A 299 22.01 -10.53 -14.80
N ASN A 300 21.19 -11.55 -14.39
CA ASN A 300 20.75 -11.67 -13.02
C ASN A 300 19.96 -10.48 -12.41
N LEU A 301 18.99 -9.94 -13.17
CA LEU A 301 18.11 -8.86 -12.71
C LEU A 301 17.43 -9.19 -11.37
N GLY A 302 16.99 -10.46 -11.18
CA GLY A 302 16.34 -10.89 -9.95
C GLY A 302 17.19 -10.68 -8.70
N ASN A 303 18.50 -10.96 -8.77
CA ASN A 303 19.41 -10.69 -7.64
C ASN A 303 19.78 -9.20 -7.55
N LYS A 304 19.92 -8.50 -8.66
CA LYS A 304 20.19 -7.06 -8.67
C LYS A 304 19.09 -6.27 -7.93
N ILE A 305 17.82 -6.63 -8.13
CA ILE A 305 16.70 -6.04 -7.38
C ILE A 305 16.82 -6.39 -5.89
N SER A 306 17.08 -7.65 -5.53
CA SER A 306 17.26 -8.06 -4.13
C SER A 306 18.42 -7.32 -3.45
N ASP A 307 19.55 -7.14 -4.11
CA ASP A 307 20.72 -6.46 -3.56
C ASP A 307 20.43 -4.97 -3.34
N LYS A 308 19.69 -4.33 -4.26
CA LYS A 308 19.27 -2.92 -4.10
C LYS A 308 18.22 -2.76 -2.99
N LEU A 309 17.26 -3.68 -2.87
CA LEU A 309 16.33 -3.72 -1.73
C LEU A 309 17.11 -3.86 -0.41
N LYS A 310 18.07 -4.77 -0.33
CA LYS A 310 18.90 -4.92 0.87
C LYS A 310 19.67 -3.65 1.21
N ALA A 311 20.30 -3.01 0.22
CA ALA A 311 21.03 -1.76 0.43
C ALA A 311 20.11 -0.62 0.92
N ALA A 312 18.91 -0.48 0.36
CA ALA A 312 17.91 0.48 0.82
C ALA A 312 17.48 0.21 2.28
N ARG A 313 17.23 -1.07 2.63
CA ARG A 313 16.92 -1.47 4.00
C ARG A 313 18.01 -1.08 5.00
N GLU A 314 19.27 -1.30 4.65
CA GLU A 314 20.40 -0.92 5.49
C GLU A 314 20.45 0.59 5.75
N LYS A 315 20.04 1.42 4.79
CA LYS A 315 19.89 2.88 4.98
C LYS A 315 18.75 3.25 5.91
N ILE A 316 17.61 2.53 5.88
CA ILE A 316 16.50 2.77 6.81
C ILE A 316 16.91 2.40 8.24
N VAL A 317 17.65 1.30 8.44
CA VAL A 317 18.06 0.81 9.76
C VAL A 317 18.91 1.82 10.53
N ILE A 318 19.72 2.63 9.86
CA ILE A 318 20.62 3.59 10.51
C ILE A 318 19.96 4.92 10.90
N LEU A 319 18.72 5.19 10.44
CA LEU A 319 17.97 6.38 10.82
C LEU A 319 17.56 6.34 12.30
N ASP A 320 17.29 7.51 12.87
CA ASP A 320 16.69 7.60 14.20
C ASP A 320 15.30 6.94 14.22
N GLN A 321 14.88 6.49 15.40
CA GLN A 321 13.55 5.92 15.61
C GLN A 321 12.45 6.95 15.31
N ASN A 322 12.70 8.21 15.60
CA ASN A 322 11.84 9.37 15.35
C ASN A 322 12.29 10.11 14.08
N PHE A 323 11.54 10.03 13.00
CA PHE A 323 11.89 10.71 11.76
C PHE A 323 11.73 12.22 11.81
N VAL A 324 10.90 12.77 12.70
CA VAL A 324 10.82 14.21 12.90
C VAL A 324 12.16 14.74 13.41
N ASP A 325 12.74 14.11 14.44
CA ASP A 325 14.03 14.48 14.99
C ASP A 325 15.16 14.20 13.99
N GLN A 326 15.12 13.07 13.26
CA GLN A 326 16.08 12.75 12.20
C GLN A 326 16.12 13.86 11.13
N ILE A 327 14.97 14.30 10.63
CA ILE A 327 14.89 15.34 9.60
C ILE A 327 15.40 16.69 10.14
N GLN A 328 15.10 17.02 11.40
CA GLN A 328 15.52 18.28 12.01
C GLN A 328 17.02 18.32 12.33
N SER A 329 17.60 17.20 12.72
CA SER A 329 19.02 17.11 13.11
C SER A 329 19.96 16.77 11.95
N ASP A 330 19.54 15.86 11.07
CA ASP A 330 20.34 15.40 9.91
C ASP A 330 19.45 14.94 8.77
N ASN A 331 18.88 15.90 8.04
CA ASN A 331 18.10 15.63 6.85
C ASN A 331 18.92 15.02 5.69
N ASN A 332 20.23 15.24 5.68
CA ASN A 332 21.08 14.69 4.61
C ASN A 332 21.09 13.16 4.63
N THR A 333 21.25 12.55 5.80
CA THR A 333 21.18 11.08 5.96
C THR A 333 19.77 10.56 5.60
N PHE A 334 18.72 11.31 5.91
CA PHE A 334 17.34 10.97 5.53
C PHE A 334 17.15 10.98 4.01
N LEU A 335 17.68 12.00 3.30
CA LEU A 335 17.64 12.09 1.83
C LEU A 335 18.49 11.01 1.16
N GLN A 336 19.66 10.66 1.70
CA GLN A 336 20.44 9.53 1.19
C GLN A 336 19.68 8.18 1.30
N THR A 337 18.80 8.06 2.30
CA THR A 337 17.92 6.90 2.42
C THR A 337 16.85 6.91 1.32
N TYR A 338 16.24 8.07 1.06
CA TYR A 338 15.33 8.24 -0.07
C TYR A 338 15.99 7.88 -1.41
N ASP A 339 17.23 8.33 -1.66
CA ASP A 339 17.97 8.04 -2.89
C ASP A 339 18.19 6.53 -3.06
N ALA A 340 18.56 5.82 -1.98
CA ALA A 340 18.72 4.36 -2.04
C ALA A 340 17.41 3.62 -2.33
N ILE A 341 16.28 4.12 -1.81
CA ILE A 341 14.94 3.60 -2.13
C ILE A 341 14.58 3.90 -3.60
N GLN A 342 14.93 5.10 -4.10
CA GLN A 342 14.70 5.50 -5.49
C GLN A 342 15.42 4.61 -6.50
N GLU A 343 16.63 4.14 -6.19
CA GLU A 343 17.38 3.24 -7.09
C GLU A 343 16.64 1.94 -7.41
N VAL A 344 15.76 1.47 -6.54
CA VAL A 344 14.94 0.27 -6.77
C VAL A 344 13.77 0.56 -7.70
N VAL A 345 13.21 1.78 -7.68
CA VAL A 345 12.05 2.15 -8.53
C VAL A 345 12.32 1.86 -9.99
N VAL A 346 13.48 2.26 -10.50
CA VAL A 346 13.84 2.05 -11.91
C VAL A 346 13.85 0.56 -12.25
N LEU A 347 14.43 -0.28 -11.39
CA LEU A 347 14.49 -1.73 -11.62
C LEU A 347 13.10 -2.39 -11.58
N LEU A 348 12.20 -1.91 -10.73
CA LEU A 348 10.83 -2.44 -10.65
C LEU A 348 9.96 -1.93 -11.81
N LYS A 349 10.00 -0.62 -12.07
CA LYS A 349 9.08 0.04 -13.00
C LYS A 349 9.48 -0.10 -14.47
N VAL A 350 10.77 -0.20 -14.76
CA VAL A 350 11.29 -0.33 -16.13
C VAL A 350 11.67 -1.78 -16.39
N ASP A 351 12.69 -2.28 -15.70
CA ASP A 351 13.27 -3.58 -16.03
C ASP A 351 12.32 -4.75 -15.72
N MET A 352 11.74 -4.80 -14.51
CA MET A 352 10.84 -5.90 -14.13
C MET A 352 9.55 -5.92 -14.94
N LEU A 353 8.91 -4.76 -15.16
CA LEU A 353 7.69 -4.70 -15.98
C LEU A 353 7.92 -5.13 -17.41
N GLN A 354 9.06 -4.74 -18.00
CA GLN A 354 9.43 -5.17 -19.35
C GLN A 354 9.58 -6.70 -19.43
N PHE A 355 10.29 -7.32 -18.47
CA PHE A 355 10.45 -8.78 -18.42
C PHE A 355 9.13 -9.51 -18.26
N LEU A 356 8.20 -8.98 -17.47
CA LEU A 356 6.87 -9.57 -17.26
C LEU A 356 5.89 -9.25 -18.39
N SER A 357 6.25 -8.39 -19.34
CA SER A 357 5.36 -7.82 -20.39
C SER A 357 4.09 -7.21 -19.78
N ILE A 358 4.26 -6.41 -18.73
CA ILE A 358 3.19 -5.70 -18.02
C ILE A 358 3.32 -4.21 -18.31
N ASN A 359 2.23 -3.58 -18.73
CA ASN A 359 2.15 -2.12 -18.90
C ASN A 359 1.81 -1.43 -17.58
N VAL A 360 2.38 -0.25 -17.35
CA VAL A 360 1.98 0.63 -16.25
C VAL A 360 0.53 1.08 -16.47
N ASP A 361 -0.32 0.93 -15.47
CA ASP A 361 -1.74 1.29 -15.52
C ASP A 361 -2.09 2.58 -14.75
N TYR A 362 -1.13 3.20 -14.08
CA TYR A 362 -1.31 4.45 -13.34
C TYR A 362 -0.51 5.61 -13.96
N VAL A 363 -1.01 6.83 -13.73
CA VAL A 363 -0.32 8.05 -14.20
C VAL A 363 0.86 8.36 -13.28
N ASP A 364 2.04 8.52 -13.88
CA ASP A 364 3.21 8.98 -13.16
C ASP A 364 3.02 10.46 -12.76
N ALA A 365 3.18 10.73 -11.46
CA ALA A 365 3.03 12.09 -10.94
C ALA A 365 4.38 12.84 -10.82
N ASP A 366 5.48 12.21 -11.19
CA ASP A 366 6.83 12.77 -11.02
C ASP A 366 7.23 13.69 -12.19
N GLY A 367 6.41 13.77 -13.25
CA GLY A 367 6.61 14.69 -14.38
C GLY A 367 7.78 14.33 -15.30
N ASP A 368 8.23 13.07 -15.30
CA ASP A 368 9.27 12.54 -16.19
C ASP A 368 8.71 12.19 -17.58
#